data_f790714187b5537989f0aa8a1ba9b70b
#
_entry.id   f790714187b5537989f0aa8a1ba9b70b
#
_cell.length_a   1.000
_cell.length_b   1.000
_cell.length_c   1.000
_cell.angle_alpha   90.00
_cell.angle_beta   90.00
_cell.angle_gamma   90.00
#
_symmetry.space_group_name_H-M   'P 1'
#
loop_
_entity.id
_entity.type
_entity.pdbx_description
1 polymer ?
#
loop_
_entity_poly.entity_id
_entity_poly.type
_entity_poly.pdbx_seq_one_letter_code
_entity_poly.pdbx_strand_id
1 'polypeptide(L)'
;KKNSALFLDIDGTLLDMARTPDAVVVPAELRATLTRLHDALEGALAFVSGRSLATIDGLFSPLRTAAVGCHGAEMRGADGVLRLLSHPIPDPVRAIFRELAESHPGTLLEDKIYALSLHYRLAPEAKASLEAAMEKDAPAFARENVAIQHGKSVIDARIRGIDKGAGVRAL
;
A
#
# COMPACT_ATOMS: atom_id res chain seq x y z
N LYS A 1 -9.10 17.40 27.88
CA LYS A 1 -9.14 16.92 26.47
C LYS A 1 -8.52 15.53 26.44
N LYS A 2 -9.19 14.53 25.87
CA LYS A 2 -8.56 13.22 25.61
C LYS A 2 -7.60 13.44 24.43
N ASN A 3 -6.32 13.21 24.63
CA ASN A 3 -5.34 13.18 23.53
C ASN A 3 -5.58 11.88 22.75
N SER A 4 -6.33 11.97 21.66
CA SER A 4 -6.62 10.84 20.78
C SER A 4 -6.10 11.15 19.38
N ALA A 5 -5.41 10.20 18.78
CA ALA A 5 -5.06 10.22 17.36
C ALA A 5 -5.86 9.14 16.63
N LEU A 6 -6.23 9.41 15.39
CA LEU A 6 -7.00 8.49 14.56
C LEU A 6 -6.15 8.02 13.38
N PHE A 7 -5.98 6.70 13.27
CA PHE A 7 -5.29 6.05 12.15
C PHE A 7 -6.33 5.34 11.29
N LEU A 8 -6.41 5.68 10.01
CA LEU A 8 -7.42 5.17 9.08
C LEU A 8 -6.76 4.38 7.97
N ASP A 9 -7.14 3.12 7.83
CA ASP A 9 -6.88 2.35 6.61
C ASP A 9 -7.82 2.81 5.49
N ILE A 10 -7.42 2.63 4.24
CA ILE A 10 -8.14 3.16 3.08
C ILE A 10 -8.96 2.06 2.40
N ASP A 11 -8.28 1.07 1.82
CA ASP A 11 -8.91 0.08 0.98
C ASP A 11 -9.64 -1.00 1.79
N GLY A 12 -10.93 -1.12 1.60
CA GLY A 12 -11.80 -2.01 2.38
C GLY A 12 -12.23 -1.45 3.75
N THR A 13 -11.83 -0.21 4.06
CA THR A 13 -12.22 0.51 5.30
C THR A 13 -12.96 1.80 4.96
N LEU A 14 -12.26 2.78 4.37
CA LEU A 14 -12.87 4.05 3.95
C LEU A 14 -13.47 3.96 2.54
N LEU A 15 -12.87 3.14 1.69
CA LEU A 15 -13.25 2.98 0.29
C LEU A 15 -13.50 1.52 -0.04
N ASP A 16 -14.52 1.27 -0.82
CA ASP A 16 -14.78 -0.06 -1.38
C ASP A 16 -13.66 -0.47 -2.32
N MET A 17 -13.40 -1.78 -2.37
CA MET A 17 -12.39 -2.35 -3.25
C MET A 17 -12.89 -2.33 -4.70
N ALA A 18 -12.27 -1.51 -5.54
CA ALA A 18 -12.54 -1.46 -6.97
C ALA A 18 -11.88 -2.64 -7.74
N ARG A 19 -12.22 -2.76 -9.03
CA ARG A 19 -11.64 -3.80 -9.92
C ARG A 19 -10.15 -3.60 -10.16
N THR A 20 -9.72 -2.35 -10.24
CA THR A 20 -8.31 -1.94 -10.35
C THR A 20 -8.00 -0.84 -9.34
N PRO A 21 -6.74 -0.67 -8.92
CA PRO A 21 -6.36 0.37 -7.96
C PRO A 21 -6.76 1.79 -8.39
N ASP A 22 -6.70 2.08 -9.69
CA ASP A 22 -7.00 3.42 -10.25
C ASP A 22 -8.50 3.68 -10.42
N ALA A 23 -9.34 2.64 -10.35
CA ALA A 23 -10.80 2.79 -10.50
C ALA A 23 -11.50 3.21 -9.21
N VAL A 24 -10.75 3.49 -8.14
CA VAL A 24 -11.32 3.89 -6.86
C VAL A 24 -11.75 5.35 -6.90
N VAL A 25 -12.99 5.61 -6.48
CA VAL A 25 -13.56 6.96 -6.40
C VAL A 25 -13.84 7.31 -4.95
N VAL A 26 -13.36 8.47 -4.52
CA VAL A 26 -13.63 9.01 -3.18
C VAL A 26 -14.88 9.88 -3.24
N PRO A 27 -15.99 9.53 -2.55
CA PRO A 27 -17.18 10.37 -2.49
C PRO A 27 -16.86 11.76 -1.90
N ALA A 28 -17.50 12.80 -2.46
CA ALA A 28 -17.29 14.17 -1.97
C ALA A 28 -17.69 14.33 -0.48
N GLU A 29 -18.73 13.63 -0.05
CA GLU A 29 -19.19 13.61 1.34
C GLU A 29 -18.16 13.00 2.29
N LEU A 30 -17.45 11.95 1.85
CA LEU A 30 -16.36 11.35 2.63
C LEU A 30 -15.21 12.33 2.79
N ARG A 31 -14.80 13.03 1.69
CA ARG A 31 -13.76 14.06 1.78
C ARG A 31 -14.14 15.17 2.78
N ALA A 32 -15.36 15.69 2.68
CA ALA A 32 -15.86 16.71 3.59
C ALA A 32 -15.87 16.22 5.06
N THR A 33 -16.23 14.96 5.28
CA THR A 33 -16.25 14.37 6.62
C THR A 33 -14.84 14.21 7.19
N LEU A 34 -13.88 13.74 6.37
CA LEU A 34 -12.48 13.59 6.78
C LEU A 34 -11.84 14.94 7.08
N THR A 35 -12.16 15.99 6.31
CA THR A 35 -11.67 17.35 6.59
C THR A 35 -12.18 17.85 7.94
N ARG A 36 -13.50 17.75 8.21
CA ARG A 36 -14.07 18.12 9.51
C ARG A 36 -13.47 17.32 10.67
N LEU A 37 -13.22 16.03 10.45
CA LEU A 37 -12.62 15.16 11.46
C LEU A 37 -11.17 15.54 11.76
N HIS A 38 -10.40 15.85 10.72
CA HIS A 38 -9.02 16.35 10.84
C HIS A 38 -8.98 17.64 11.67
N ASP A 39 -9.88 18.59 11.38
CA ASP A 39 -9.97 19.86 12.10
C ASP A 39 -10.40 19.64 13.57
N ALA A 40 -11.40 18.77 13.81
CA ALA A 40 -11.88 18.45 15.16
C ALA A 40 -10.83 17.73 16.02
N LEU A 41 -9.92 16.99 15.40
CA LEU A 41 -8.79 16.32 16.04
C LEU A 41 -7.53 17.20 16.11
N GLU A 42 -7.62 18.47 15.73
CA GLU A 42 -6.49 19.39 15.71
C GLU A 42 -5.29 18.83 14.89
N GLY A 43 -5.59 18.13 13.78
CA GLY A 43 -4.60 17.49 12.91
C GLY A 43 -4.17 16.07 13.31
N ALA A 44 -4.66 15.53 14.44
CA ALA A 44 -4.29 14.19 14.91
C ALA A 44 -5.04 13.07 14.15
N LEU A 45 -4.97 13.12 12.80
CA LEU A 45 -5.49 12.12 11.88
C LEU A 45 -4.39 11.69 10.92
N ALA A 46 -4.24 10.40 10.69
CA ALA A 46 -3.28 9.84 9.74
C ALA A 46 -3.91 8.74 8.88
N PHE A 47 -3.55 8.71 7.60
CA PHE A 47 -3.84 7.57 6.74
C PHE A 47 -2.75 6.50 6.83
N VAL A 48 -3.14 5.21 6.79
CA VAL A 48 -2.22 4.08 6.86
C VAL A 48 -2.59 3.06 5.78
N SER A 49 -1.83 3.02 4.67
CA SER A 49 -2.24 2.28 3.48
C SER A 49 -1.09 1.53 2.80
N GLY A 50 -1.45 0.57 1.95
CA GLY A 50 -0.55 -0.02 0.95
C GLY A 50 -0.34 0.87 -0.29
N ARG A 51 -1.12 1.95 -0.43
CA ARG A 51 -0.95 2.94 -1.50
C ARG A 51 0.27 3.82 -1.22
N SER A 52 0.87 4.39 -2.28
CA SER A 52 1.92 5.42 -2.11
C SER A 52 1.33 6.70 -1.53
N LEU A 53 2.16 7.51 -0.88
CA LEU A 53 1.73 8.82 -0.38
C LEU A 53 1.21 9.72 -1.50
N ALA A 54 1.81 9.65 -2.69
CA ALA A 54 1.34 10.41 -3.86
C ALA A 54 -0.08 10.01 -4.26
N THR A 55 -0.39 8.71 -4.25
CA THR A 55 -1.75 8.21 -4.53
C THR A 55 -2.74 8.64 -3.45
N ILE A 56 -2.36 8.58 -2.17
CA ILE A 56 -3.18 9.04 -1.04
C ILE A 56 -3.51 10.52 -1.19
N ASP A 57 -2.51 11.35 -1.46
CA ASP A 57 -2.69 12.78 -1.67
C ASP A 57 -3.62 13.10 -2.84
N GLY A 58 -3.50 12.37 -3.95
CA GLY A 58 -4.40 12.51 -5.10
C GLY A 58 -5.84 12.16 -4.78
N LEU A 59 -6.08 11.05 -4.07
CA LEU A 59 -7.42 10.59 -3.69
C LEU A 59 -8.15 11.57 -2.77
N PHE A 60 -7.45 12.10 -1.78
CA PHE A 60 -8.06 12.92 -0.73
C PHE A 60 -7.84 14.43 -0.90
N SER A 61 -7.24 14.85 -2.01
CA SER A 61 -7.05 16.28 -2.30
C SER A 61 -8.34 17.10 -2.07
N PRO A 62 -8.26 18.30 -1.42
CA PRO A 62 -7.05 19.01 -0.96
C PRO A 62 -6.56 18.61 0.45
N LEU A 63 -7.21 17.66 1.12
CA LEU A 63 -6.83 17.21 2.46
C LEU A 63 -5.47 16.50 2.42
N ARG A 64 -4.52 17.01 3.19
CA ARG A 64 -3.17 16.45 3.34
C ARG A 64 -2.84 16.25 4.82
N THR A 65 -2.79 15.00 5.26
CA THR A 65 -2.58 14.62 6.66
C THR A 65 -1.22 13.96 6.86
N ALA A 66 -0.85 13.68 8.11
CA ALA A 66 0.13 12.65 8.40
C ALA A 66 -0.29 11.33 7.72
N ALA A 67 0.66 10.55 7.22
CA ALA A 67 0.32 9.31 6.52
C ALA A 67 1.48 8.32 6.50
N VAL A 68 1.11 7.03 6.43
CA VAL A 68 1.99 5.90 6.17
C VAL A 68 1.55 5.26 4.86
N GLY A 69 2.44 5.26 3.87
CA GLY A 69 2.22 4.69 2.54
C GLY A 69 3.10 3.48 2.24
N CYS A 70 2.88 2.83 1.11
CA CYS A 70 3.64 1.67 0.62
C CYS A 70 3.85 0.62 1.71
N HIS A 71 2.79 0.24 2.43
CA HIS A 71 2.82 -0.73 3.54
C HIS A 71 3.81 -0.39 4.67
N GLY A 72 4.16 0.88 4.86
CA GLY A 72 5.09 1.32 5.89
C GLY A 72 6.44 1.83 5.35
N ALA A 73 6.69 1.74 4.05
CA ALA A 73 7.95 2.17 3.44
C ALA A 73 8.07 3.69 3.31
N GLU A 74 6.94 4.39 3.16
CA GLU A 74 6.85 5.84 3.11
C GLU A 74 6.10 6.36 4.33
N MET A 75 6.57 7.44 4.90
CA MET A 75 5.91 8.11 6.02
C MET A 75 6.00 9.61 5.86
N ARG A 76 4.89 10.30 6.16
CA ARG A 76 4.85 11.74 6.34
C ARG A 76 4.30 12.04 7.73
N GLY A 77 5.10 12.69 8.55
CA GLY A 77 4.70 13.12 9.88
C GLY A 77 3.76 14.33 9.86
N ALA A 78 3.30 14.76 11.03
CA ALA A 78 2.50 15.98 11.19
C ALA A 78 3.26 17.26 10.77
N ASP A 79 4.59 17.20 10.75
CA ASP A 79 5.48 18.25 10.23
C ASP A 79 5.46 18.38 8.69
N GLY A 80 4.72 17.50 8.00
CA GLY A 80 4.64 17.44 6.54
C GLY A 80 5.87 16.86 5.85
N VAL A 81 6.90 16.46 6.60
CA VAL A 81 8.17 15.95 6.05
C VAL A 81 8.01 14.49 5.62
N LEU A 82 8.35 14.21 4.35
CA LEU A 82 8.45 12.85 3.82
C LEU A 82 9.70 12.16 4.36
N ARG A 83 9.53 10.96 4.87
CA ARG A 83 10.61 10.07 5.31
C ARG A 83 10.46 8.72 4.62
N LEU A 84 11.55 8.20 4.08
CA LEU A 84 11.63 6.86 3.53
C LEU A 84 12.15 5.92 4.62
N LEU A 85 11.36 4.93 4.97
CA LEU A 85 11.68 3.94 6.01
C LEU A 85 12.22 2.64 5.41
N SER A 86 12.32 2.56 4.07
CA SER A 86 12.77 1.40 3.32
C SER A 86 13.67 1.81 2.17
N HIS A 87 14.47 0.87 1.66
CA HIS A 87 15.12 0.98 0.35
C HIS A 87 14.18 0.42 -0.75
N PRO A 88 14.42 0.78 -2.02
CA PRO A 88 13.67 0.22 -3.15
C PRO A 88 13.70 -1.31 -3.18
N ILE A 89 12.63 -1.93 -3.71
CA ILE A 89 12.63 -3.37 -3.97
C ILE A 89 13.79 -3.70 -4.93
N PRO A 90 14.62 -4.72 -4.64
CA PRO A 90 15.74 -5.12 -5.49
C PRO A 90 15.32 -5.56 -6.89
N ASP A 91 16.16 -5.24 -7.90
CA ASP A 91 15.86 -5.57 -9.30
C ASP A 91 15.63 -7.07 -9.57
N PRO A 92 16.33 -8.03 -8.94
CA PRO A 92 16.02 -9.45 -9.12
C PRO A 92 14.58 -9.80 -8.75
N VAL A 93 14.03 -9.21 -7.69
CA VAL A 93 12.63 -9.42 -7.28
C VAL A 93 11.67 -8.76 -8.28
N ARG A 94 12.00 -7.56 -8.76
CA ARG A 94 11.21 -6.87 -9.81
C ARG A 94 11.13 -7.69 -11.07
N ALA A 95 12.24 -8.33 -11.49
CA ALA A 95 12.29 -9.18 -12.66
C ALA A 95 11.34 -10.38 -12.52
N ILE A 96 11.34 -11.07 -11.37
CA ILE A 96 10.42 -12.17 -11.10
C ILE A 96 8.96 -11.72 -11.21
N PHE A 97 8.60 -10.61 -10.57
CA PHE A 97 7.22 -10.10 -10.60
C PHE A 97 6.78 -9.67 -12.00
N ARG A 98 7.70 -9.11 -12.78
CA ARG A 98 7.44 -8.74 -14.19
C ARG A 98 7.20 -9.97 -15.05
N GLU A 99 8.06 -10.98 -14.96
CA GLU A 99 7.89 -12.26 -15.68
C GLU A 99 6.56 -12.94 -15.32
N LEU A 100 6.18 -12.92 -14.05
CA LEU A 100 4.89 -13.48 -13.61
C LEU A 100 3.71 -12.70 -14.20
N ALA A 101 3.78 -11.37 -14.24
CA ALA A 101 2.72 -10.57 -14.85
C ALA A 101 2.59 -10.82 -16.35
N GLU A 102 3.73 -10.94 -17.06
CA GLU A 102 3.77 -11.23 -18.51
C GLU A 102 3.26 -12.64 -18.84
N SER A 103 3.55 -13.64 -17.98
CA SER A 103 3.13 -15.04 -18.18
C SER A 103 1.68 -15.32 -17.75
N HIS A 104 1.02 -14.38 -17.08
CA HIS A 104 -0.37 -14.53 -16.62
C HIS A 104 -1.24 -13.35 -17.13
N PRO A 105 -1.74 -13.41 -18.37
CA PRO A 105 -2.60 -12.36 -18.94
C PRO A 105 -3.82 -12.07 -18.03
N GLY A 106 -4.16 -10.79 -17.87
CA GLY A 106 -5.22 -10.32 -16.99
C GLY A 106 -4.75 -10.00 -15.56
N THR A 107 -3.50 -10.30 -15.22
CA THR A 107 -2.89 -9.77 -14.00
C THR A 107 -2.38 -8.34 -14.22
N LEU A 108 -2.25 -7.58 -13.13
CA LEU A 108 -1.74 -6.22 -13.17
C LEU A 108 -0.61 -6.08 -12.13
N LEU A 109 0.60 -5.77 -12.62
CA LEU A 109 1.73 -5.43 -11.75
C LEU A 109 1.74 -3.92 -11.47
N GLU A 110 1.68 -3.57 -10.20
CA GLU A 110 1.85 -2.21 -9.70
C GLU A 110 3.22 -2.10 -9.01
N ASP A 111 4.14 -1.34 -9.61
CA ASP A 111 5.46 -1.06 -9.03
C ASP A 111 5.43 0.29 -8.30
N LYS A 112 5.50 0.25 -6.97
CA LYS A 112 5.50 1.42 -6.08
C LYS A 112 6.91 1.82 -5.64
N ILE A 113 7.96 1.31 -6.29
CA ILE A 113 9.38 1.49 -5.94
C ILE A 113 9.75 0.73 -4.66
N TYR A 114 9.07 0.96 -3.56
CA TYR A 114 9.33 0.38 -2.22
C TYR A 114 8.48 -0.84 -1.91
N ALA A 115 7.52 -1.15 -2.77
CA ALA A 115 6.67 -2.34 -2.73
C ALA A 115 6.24 -2.71 -4.14
N LEU A 116 5.97 -4.01 -4.39
CA LEU A 116 5.31 -4.47 -5.61
C LEU A 116 3.98 -5.08 -5.23
N SER A 117 2.97 -4.89 -6.07
CA SER A 117 1.65 -5.53 -5.91
C SER A 117 1.26 -6.18 -7.23
N LEU A 118 1.13 -7.51 -7.23
CA LEU A 118 0.64 -8.27 -8.39
C LEU A 118 -0.83 -8.62 -8.16
N HIS A 119 -1.71 -7.87 -8.82
CA HIS A 119 -3.15 -8.04 -8.74
C HIS A 119 -3.61 -9.11 -9.75
N TYR A 120 -4.39 -10.08 -9.29
CA TYR A 120 -4.98 -11.14 -10.13
C TYR A 120 -6.52 -11.19 -10.02
N ARG A 121 -7.15 -10.07 -9.63
CA ARG A 121 -8.61 -9.99 -9.52
C ARG A 121 -9.34 -10.19 -10.84
N LEU A 122 -8.72 -9.80 -11.95
CA LEU A 122 -9.25 -9.98 -13.32
C LEU A 122 -8.85 -11.32 -13.94
N ALA A 123 -7.97 -12.07 -13.29
CA ALA A 123 -7.50 -13.41 -13.68
C ALA A 123 -7.47 -14.33 -12.46
N PRO A 124 -8.62 -14.61 -11.80
CA PRO A 124 -8.66 -15.38 -10.56
C PRO A 124 -8.14 -16.82 -10.71
N GLU A 125 -8.17 -17.37 -11.92
CA GLU A 125 -7.61 -18.68 -12.28
C GLU A 125 -6.07 -18.72 -12.15
N ALA A 126 -5.39 -17.59 -12.26
CA ALA A 126 -3.94 -17.50 -12.10
C ALA A 126 -3.48 -17.74 -10.66
N LYS A 127 -4.38 -17.67 -9.67
CA LYS A 127 -4.05 -17.73 -8.24
C LYS A 127 -3.12 -18.90 -7.90
N ALA A 128 -3.50 -20.12 -8.25
CA ALA A 128 -2.75 -21.33 -7.87
C ALA A 128 -1.34 -21.34 -8.50
N SER A 129 -1.22 -20.93 -9.76
CA SER A 129 0.07 -20.83 -10.46
C SER A 129 0.96 -19.75 -9.85
N LEU A 130 0.40 -18.60 -9.52
CA LEU A 130 1.14 -17.51 -8.86
C LEU A 130 1.62 -17.91 -7.47
N GLU A 131 0.78 -18.57 -6.66
CA GLU A 131 1.16 -19.06 -5.34
C GLU A 131 2.30 -20.09 -5.43
N ALA A 132 2.22 -21.03 -6.36
CA ALA A 132 3.30 -22.01 -6.61
C ALA A 132 4.62 -21.33 -7.06
N ALA A 133 4.54 -20.31 -7.89
CA ALA A 133 5.70 -19.53 -8.29
C ALA A 133 6.34 -18.78 -7.09
N MET A 134 5.52 -18.18 -6.22
CA MET A 134 6.03 -17.53 -5.00
C MET A 134 6.77 -18.51 -4.07
N GLU A 135 6.25 -19.74 -3.94
CA GLU A 135 6.91 -20.78 -3.15
C GLU A 135 8.24 -21.22 -3.80
N LYS A 136 8.26 -21.42 -5.12
CA LYS A 136 9.46 -21.77 -5.88
C LYS A 136 10.56 -20.70 -5.71
N ASP A 137 10.21 -19.43 -5.78
CA ASP A 137 11.14 -18.32 -5.74
C ASP A 137 11.40 -17.80 -4.32
N ALA A 138 10.83 -18.44 -3.28
CA ALA A 138 11.02 -18.07 -1.88
C ALA A 138 12.51 -17.94 -1.45
N PRO A 139 13.46 -18.79 -1.93
CA PRO A 139 14.87 -18.60 -1.63
C PRO A 139 15.47 -17.31 -2.21
N ALA A 140 14.99 -16.87 -3.38
CA ALA A 140 15.41 -15.61 -3.98
C ALA A 140 14.89 -14.41 -3.16
N PHE A 141 13.61 -14.42 -2.78
CA PHE A 141 13.04 -13.39 -1.91
C PHE A 141 13.75 -13.31 -0.55
N ALA A 142 14.12 -14.45 0.04
CA ALA A 142 14.83 -14.48 1.30
C ALA A 142 16.23 -13.85 1.20
N ARG A 143 16.99 -14.12 0.12
CA ARG A 143 18.30 -13.52 -0.13
C ARG A 143 18.25 -12.01 -0.25
N GLU A 144 17.19 -11.49 -0.88
CA GLU A 144 16.95 -10.06 -1.08
C GLU A 144 16.26 -9.38 0.11
N ASN A 145 16.07 -10.10 1.22
CA ASN A 145 15.37 -9.60 2.41
C ASN A 145 13.94 -9.13 2.11
N VAL A 146 13.27 -9.78 1.16
CA VAL A 146 11.89 -9.48 0.78
C VAL A 146 10.92 -10.44 1.45
N ALA A 147 9.80 -9.93 1.90
CA ALA A 147 8.64 -10.67 2.40
C ALA A 147 7.52 -10.66 1.35
N ILE A 148 6.92 -11.81 1.11
CA ILE A 148 5.73 -11.96 0.29
C ILE A 148 4.50 -12.03 1.19
N GLN A 149 3.46 -11.27 0.86
CA GLN A 149 2.19 -11.26 1.58
C GLN A 149 1.03 -11.49 0.61
N HIS A 150 0.18 -12.45 0.93
CA HIS A 150 -1.04 -12.72 0.17
C HIS A 150 -2.20 -11.91 0.73
N GLY A 151 -2.84 -11.14 -0.16
CA GLY A 151 -4.03 -10.35 0.13
C GLY A 151 -5.26 -10.83 -0.67
N LYS A 152 -6.32 -10.03 -0.68
CA LYS A 152 -7.54 -10.35 -1.43
C LYS A 152 -7.34 -10.09 -2.93
N SER A 153 -6.97 -11.14 -3.68
CA SER A 153 -6.65 -11.12 -5.11
C SER A 153 -5.43 -10.25 -5.45
N VAL A 154 -4.44 -10.24 -4.56
CA VAL A 154 -3.16 -9.54 -4.73
C VAL A 154 -2.06 -10.30 -4.00
N ILE A 155 -0.85 -10.25 -4.55
CA ILE A 155 0.39 -10.69 -3.89
C ILE A 155 1.29 -9.47 -3.78
N ASP A 156 1.67 -9.13 -2.55
CA ASP A 156 2.53 -7.99 -2.26
C ASP A 156 3.96 -8.45 -1.92
N ALA A 157 4.96 -7.77 -2.47
CA ALA A 157 6.36 -7.90 -2.07
C ALA A 157 6.80 -6.61 -1.37
N ARG A 158 7.45 -6.76 -0.21
CA ARG A 158 7.98 -5.64 0.58
C ARG A 158 9.26 -6.05 1.31
N ILE A 159 10.05 -5.08 1.71
CA ILE A 159 11.24 -5.36 2.54
C ILE A 159 10.81 -5.90 3.90
N ARG A 160 11.49 -6.94 4.39
CA ARG A 160 11.20 -7.53 5.72
C ARG A 160 11.36 -6.51 6.83
N GLY A 161 10.46 -6.56 7.81
CA GLY A 161 10.44 -5.61 8.93
C GLY A 161 9.78 -4.26 8.61
N ILE A 162 9.45 -4.01 7.35
CA ILE A 162 8.69 -2.83 6.93
C ILE A 162 7.22 -3.23 6.81
N ASP A 163 6.39 -2.67 7.68
CA ASP A 163 4.95 -2.89 7.69
C ASP A 163 4.19 -1.65 8.19
N LYS A 164 2.87 -1.66 8.04
CA LYS A 164 2.01 -0.55 8.49
C LYS A 164 2.23 -0.22 9.97
N GLY A 165 2.45 -1.23 10.82
CA GLY A 165 2.69 -1.05 12.25
C GLY A 165 4.04 -0.38 12.53
N ALA A 166 5.09 -0.74 11.79
CA ALA A 166 6.38 -0.05 11.88
C ALA A 166 6.26 1.43 11.48
N GLY A 167 5.53 1.70 10.38
CA GLY A 167 5.25 3.06 9.93
C GLY A 167 4.47 3.88 10.97
N VAL A 168 3.44 3.30 11.57
CA VAL A 168 2.65 3.96 12.64
C VAL A 168 3.50 4.25 13.88
N ARG A 169 4.40 3.36 14.25
CA ARG A 169 5.32 3.60 15.39
C ARG A 169 6.35 4.69 15.12
N ALA A 170 6.61 5.00 13.86
CA ALA A 170 7.55 6.05 13.43
C ALA A 170 6.87 7.43 13.28
N LEU A 171 5.52 7.50 13.25
CA LEU A 171 4.74 8.73 13.29
C LEU A 171 4.80 9.39 14.67
#